data_107ab28399c8bcd0cfcd2afba2969abd
#
_entry.id   107ab28399c8bcd0cfcd2afba2969abd
#
_cell.length_a   1.000
_cell.length_b   1.000
_cell.length_c   1.000
_cell.angle_alpha   90.00
_cell.angle_beta   90.00
_cell.angle_gamma   90.00
#
_symmetry.space_group_name_H-M   'P 1'
#
loop_
_entity.id
_entity.type
_entity.pdbx_description
1 polymer ?
#
loop_
_entity_poly.entity_id
_entity_poly.type
_entity_poly.pdbx_seq_one_letter_code
_entity_poly.pdbx_strand_id
1 'polypeptide(L)'
;MNKIVVLGAGMVGRAIAIDLAKKHNVVSADICEESLKKLEAIENIKTIKSDLSNKKIVKKIIKDSDLVVNAAPGFMGFETLKTIIESGKDVVDIAFFPEDVLQLDDLAKKHKVTAIMDCGVAPGMSNAILGYHNTKMIVEDFEFYVGGLPQIRTLPFQYKAPFSPIDVIEEYIRPARFVENGKTVIKPALSDTELIEFENVGTLEAFNTDGLRSLIKTMKITNMKEKTLRYPGYIDQIKLLKDYGFFQTKEIEIDGKQIRPIDLTSKLLISKWKLEDDEPEFTIMKIIISGIENDKKVKYIYELFDKFDTKTQTSSMARTTGYACTSAVELVLNGNYTEKGLFPPEFVGAKNDCLKKMLAYQKDRNIIYKVSRKEN
;
A
#
# COMPACT_ATOMS: atom_id res chain seq x y z
N MET A 1 6.26 10.13 -25.62
CA MET A 1 6.62 9.62 -24.28
C MET A 1 6.31 10.72 -23.29
N ASN A 2 5.56 10.40 -22.21
CA ASN A 2 5.29 11.37 -21.16
C ASN A 2 6.51 11.50 -20.23
N LYS A 3 6.57 12.62 -19.50
CA LYS A 3 7.58 12.86 -18.48
C LYS A 3 6.97 12.62 -17.09
N ILE A 4 7.43 11.61 -16.40
CA ILE A 4 6.91 11.21 -15.09
C ILE A 4 7.99 11.48 -14.04
N VAL A 5 7.60 12.02 -12.89
CA VAL A 5 8.47 12.16 -11.73
C VAL A 5 8.04 11.18 -10.66
N VAL A 6 8.97 10.35 -10.17
CA VAL A 6 8.77 9.44 -9.03
C VAL A 6 9.53 10.02 -7.84
N LEU A 7 8.81 10.40 -6.81
CA LEU A 7 9.36 10.94 -5.56
C LEU A 7 9.51 9.79 -4.55
N GLY A 8 10.74 9.38 -4.30
CA GLY A 8 11.13 8.20 -3.53
C GLY A 8 11.70 7.11 -4.41
N ALA A 9 12.92 6.64 -4.09
CA ALA A 9 13.63 5.54 -4.76
C ALA A 9 13.85 4.33 -3.84
N GLY A 10 12.98 4.14 -2.85
CA GLY A 10 12.92 2.93 -2.02
C GLY A 10 12.55 1.69 -2.85
N MET A 11 12.38 0.53 -2.22
CA MET A 11 12.05 -0.73 -2.92
C MET A 11 10.89 -0.59 -3.92
N VAL A 12 9.77 -0.02 -3.49
CA VAL A 12 8.58 0.14 -4.34
C VAL A 12 8.78 1.25 -5.38
N GLY A 13 9.33 2.41 -4.97
CA GLY A 13 9.58 3.53 -5.88
C GLY A 13 10.52 3.16 -7.03
N ARG A 14 11.53 2.32 -6.79
CA ARG A 14 12.41 1.79 -7.84
C ARG A 14 11.63 0.89 -8.81
N ALA A 15 10.81 -0.03 -8.30
CA ALA A 15 9.99 -0.89 -9.15
C ALA A 15 9.04 -0.09 -10.04
N ILE A 16 8.43 0.96 -9.50
CA ILE A 16 7.59 1.92 -10.24
C ILE A 16 8.41 2.63 -11.32
N ALA A 17 9.55 3.20 -10.97
CA ALA A 17 10.39 3.94 -11.91
C ALA A 17 10.85 3.04 -13.08
N ILE A 18 11.31 1.82 -12.80
CA ILE A 18 11.74 0.84 -13.81
C ILE A 18 10.57 0.42 -14.72
N ASP A 19 9.39 0.19 -14.15
CA ASP A 19 8.23 -0.21 -14.93
C ASP A 19 7.74 0.89 -15.88
N LEU A 20 7.65 2.12 -15.37
CA LEU A 20 7.26 3.29 -16.16
C LEU A 20 8.28 3.65 -17.24
N ALA A 21 9.56 3.44 -17.00
CA ALA A 21 10.64 3.73 -17.95
C ALA A 21 10.57 2.88 -19.23
N LYS A 22 9.85 1.76 -19.21
CA LYS A 22 9.60 0.96 -20.44
C LYS A 22 8.81 1.73 -21.50
N LYS A 23 8.07 2.77 -21.10
CA LYS A 23 7.16 3.54 -21.99
C LYS A 23 7.31 5.06 -21.89
N HIS A 24 7.95 5.56 -20.83
CA HIS A 24 7.98 6.98 -20.49
C HIS A 24 9.38 7.44 -20.10
N ASN A 25 9.60 8.76 -20.12
CA ASN A 25 10.79 9.37 -19.54
C ASN A 25 10.56 9.58 -18.04
N VAL A 26 11.37 8.96 -17.21
CA VAL A 26 11.20 8.99 -15.74
C VAL A 26 12.30 9.80 -15.09
N VAL A 27 11.93 10.65 -14.15
CA VAL A 27 12.84 11.27 -13.20
C VAL A 27 12.57 10.66 -11.83
N SER A 28 13.56 10.00 -11.23
CA SER A 28 13.47 9.45 -9.88
C SER A 28 14.27 10.32 -8.91
N ALA A 29 13.65 10.79 -7.83
CA ALA A 29 14.26 11.67 -6.85
C ALA A 29 14.22 11.05 -5.45
N ASP A 30 15.36 11.05 -4.74
CA ASP A 30 15.51 10.53 -3.38
C ASP A 30 16.70 11.21 -2.69
N ILE A 31 16.74 11.17 -1.37
CA ILE A 31 17.89 11.59 -0.57
C ILE A 31 18.98 10.51 -0.53
N CYS A 32 18.60 9.23 -0.68
CA CYS A 32 19.48 8.08 -0.61
C CYS A 32 20.19 7.85 -1.95
N GLU A 33 21.47 8.17 -2.02
CA GLU A 33 22.29 8.01 -3.22
C GLU A 33 22.43 6.53 -3.65
N GLU A 34 22.53 5.60 -2.69
CA GLU A 34 22.62 4.17 -2.98
C GLU A 34 21.38 3.64 -3.71
N SER A 35 20.20 4.12 -3.30
CA SER A 35 18.93 3.78 -3.97
C SER A 35 18.89 4.32 -5.40
N LEU A 36 19.40 5.53 -5.62
CA LEU A 36 19.45 6.16 -6.94
C LEU A 36 20.46 5.48 -7.87
N LYS A 37 21.63 5.07 -7.37
CA LYS A 37 22.64 4.33 -8.14
C LYS A 37 22.09 3.06 -8.82
N LYS A 38 21.12 2.39 -8.17
CA LYS A 38 20.46 1.21 -8.74
C LYS A 38 19.58 1.51 -9.97
N LEU A 39 19.31 2.78 -10.24
CA LEU A 39 18.50 3.25 -11.37
C LEU A 39 19.32 3.90 -12.48
N GLU A 40 20.57 4.31 -12.22
CA GLU A 40 21.39 5.09 -13.16
C GLU A 40 21.67 4.38 -14.49
N ALA A 41 21.75 3.04 -14.49
CA ALA A 41 21.97 2.25 -15.68
C ALA A 41 20.69 1.92 -16.47
N ILE A 42 19.51 2.32 -15.96
CA ILE A 42 18.24 2.02 -16.60
C ILE A 42 17.91 3.08 -17.64
N GLU A 43 17.70 2.63 -18.87
CA GLU A 43 17.29 3.51 -19.97
C GLU A 43 16.01 4.29 -19.62
N ASN A 44 15.93 5.54 -20.06
CA ASN A 44 14.83 6.49 -19.82
C ASN A 44 14.63 6.89 -18.35
N ILE A 45 15.57 6.58 -17.44
CA ILE A 45 15.55 7.08 -16.06
C ILE A 45 16.66 8.11 -15.85
N LYS A 46 16.26 9.26 -15.31
CA LYS A 46 17.19 10.25 -14.76
C LYS A 46 17.04 10.29 -13.25
N THR A 47 18.14 10.23 -12.53
CA THR A 47 18.16 10.30 -11.07
C THR A 47 18.48 11.71 -10.58
N ILE A 48 17.88 12.11 -9.45
CA ILE A 48 18.14 13.39 -8.79
C ILE A 48 18.25 13.15 -7.28
N LYS A 49 19.44 13.38 -6.72
CA LYS A 49 19.62 13.37 -5.27
C LYS A 49 19.01 14.64 -4.67
N SER A 50 17.98 14.49 -3.83
CA SER A 50 17.25 15.63 -3.28
C SER A 50 16.55 15.28 -1.97
N ASP A 51 16.48 16.25 -1.07
CA ASP A 51 15.66 16.19 0.13
C ASP A 51 14.21 16.54 -0.21
N LEU A 52 13.33 15.53 -0.18
CA LEU A 52 11.91 15.67 -0.51
C LEU A 52 11.09 16.33 0.63
N SER A 53 11.67 16.56 1.80
CA SER A 53 11.04 17.35 2.86
C SER A 53 10.96 18.83 2.49
N ASN A 54 11.79 19.28 1.56
CA ASN A 54 11.84 20.66 1.10
C ASN A 54 10.84 20.89 -0.05
N LYS A 55 9.69 21.51 0.26
CA LYS A 55 8.63 21.83 -0.69
C LYS A 55 9.10 22.61 -1.93
N LYS A 56 10.07 23.51 -1.79
CA LYS A 56 10.61 24.30 -2.92
C LYS A 56 11.38 23.41 -3.89
N ILE A 57 12.12 22.45 -3.35
CA ILE A 57 12.84 21.45 -4.16
C ILE A 57 11.85 20.54 -4.88
N VAL A 58 10.84 20.02 -4.18
CA VAL A 58 9.79 19.19 -4.81
C VAL A 58 9.12 19.95 -5.95
N LYS A 59 8.64 21.20 -5.72
CA LYS A 59 8.02 22.05 -6.77
C LYS A 59 8.95 22.26 -7.99
N LYS A 60 10.26 22.40 -7.77
CA LYS A 60 11.24 22.54 -8.86
C LYS A 60 11.37 21.25 -9.68
N ILE A 61 11.46 20.11 -9.00
CA ILE A 61 11.64 18.80 -9.65
C ILE A 61 10.43 18.43 -10.53
N ILE A 62 9.21 18.66 -10.00
CA ILE A 62 7.97 18.27 -10.70
C ILE A 62 7.47 19.29 -11.73
N LYS A 63 8.11 20.46 -11.85
CA LYS A 63 7.63 21.59 -12.67
C LYS A 63 7.22 21.18 -14.09
N ASP A 64 8.05 20.42 -14.76
CA ASP A 64 7.88 20.06 -16.17
C ASP A 64 7.37 18.60 -16.36
N SER A 65 6.79 17.99 -15.32
CA SER A 65 6.20 16.65 -15.42
C SER A 65 4.78 16.69 -15.94
N ASP A 66 4.39 15.62 -16.62
CA ASP A 66 3.00 15.36 -17.01
C ASP A 66 2.21 14.74 -15.85
N LEU A 67 2.87 13.88 -15.06
CA LEU A 67 2.31 13.22 -13.90
C LEU A 67 3.39 12.98 -12.84
N VAL A 68 3.01 12.96 -11.58
CA VAL A 68 3.90 12.65 -10.44
C VAL A 68 3.43 11.37 -9.75
N VAL A 69 4.38 10.53 -9.35
CA VAL A 69 4.14 9.43 -8.42
C VAL A 69 4.72 9.82 -7.07
N ASN A 70 3.90 9.79 -6.01
CA ASN A 70 4.37 9.98 -4.65
C ASN A 70 4.63 8.62 -3.99
N ALA A 71 5.90 8.26 -3.86
CA ALA A 71 6.38 7.07 -3.16
C ALA A 71 7.29 7.45 -1.97
N ALA A 72 7.07 8.64 -1.43
CA ALA A 72 7.78 9.13 -0.25
C ALA A 72 7.37 8.35 1.02
N PRO A 73 8.22 8.30 2.07
CA PRO A 73 7.86 7.70 3.35
C PRO A 73 6.60 8.30 3.97
N GLY A 74 5.83 7.49 4.71
CA GLY A 74 4.53 7.87 5.28
C GLY A 74 4.57 9.15 6.10
N PHE A 75 5.60 9.36 6.93
CA PHE A 75 5.71 10.55 7.80
C PHE A 75 5.79 11.89 7.04
N MET A 76 6.09 11.87 5.75
CA MET A 76 6.14 13.07 4.89
C MET A 76 5.18 12.99 3.69
N GLY A 77 4.51 11.86 3.50
CA GLY A 77 3.66 11.57 2.35
C GLY A 77 2.55 12.59 2.15
N PHE A 78 1.82 12.95 3.21
CA PHE A 78 0.71 13.90 3.16
C PHE A 78 1.14 15.29 2.67
N GLU A 79 2.20 15.87 3.24
CA GLU A 79 2.69 17.20 2.86
C GLU A 79 3.31 17.19 1.46
N THR A 80 3.88 16.06 1.03
CA THR A 80 4.37 15.87 -0.34
C THR A 80 3.20 15.84 -1.32
N LEU A 81 2.16 15.04 -1.06
CA LEU A 81 0.94 14.97 -1.86
C LEU A 81 0.29 16.35 -2.01
N LYS A 82 0.10 17.07 -0.89
CA LYS A 82 -0.42 18.43 -0.88
C LYS A 82 0.41 19.37 -1.76
N THR A 83 1.73 19.28 -1.67
CA THR A 83 2.65 20.11 -2.47
C THR A 83 2.53 19.84 -3.99
N ILE A 84 2.32 18.57 -4.37
CA ILE A 84 2.10 18.16 -5.76
C ILE A 84 0.77 18.74 -6.28
N ILE A 85 -0.31 18.58 -5.51
CA ILE A 85 -1.64 19.12 -5.84
C ILE A 85 -1.60 20.65 -6.00
N GLU A 86 -0.98 21.37 -5.03
CA GLU A 86 -0.77 22.82 -5.12
C GLU A 86 0.02 23.27 -6.36
N SER A 87 0.84 22.37 -6.90
CA SER A 87 1.61 22.62 -8.13
C SER A 87 0.83 22.35 -9.41
N GLY A 88 -0.45 21.94 -9.30
CA GLY A 88 -1.32 21.64 -10.44
C GLY A 88 -0.88 20.40 -11.22
N LYS A 89 -0.31 19.39 -10.55
CA LYS A 89 0.15 18.16 -11.18
C LYS A 89 -0.77 16.98 -10.84
N ASP A 90 -1.17 16.23 -11.85
CA ASP A 90 -1.84 14.95 -11.65
C ASP A 90 -0.90 14.00 -10.91
N VAL A 91 -1.44 13.21 -9.96
CA VAL A 91 -0.63 12.39 -9.05
C VAL A 91 -1.27 11.05 -8.77
N VAL A 92 -0.41 10.01 -8.69
CA VAL A 92 -0.75 8.72 -8.10
C VAL A 92 0.13 8.52 -6.86
N ASP A 93 -0.51 8.24 -5.73
CA ASP A 93 0.14 8.20 -4.41
C ASP A 93 0.07 6.80 -3.80
N ILE A 94 1.20 6.33 -3.27
CA ILE A 94 1.30 5.07 -2.52
C ILE A 94 1.81 5.28 -1.10
N ALA A 95 2.04 6.52 -0.68
CA ALA A 95 2.55 6.81 0.66
C ALA A 95 1.49 6.49 1.72
N PHE A 96 1.89 5.71 2.74
CA PHE A 96 1.00 5.28 3.81
C PHE A 96 1.12 6.22 5.01
N PHE A 97 0.31 7.27 5.07
CA PHE A 97 0.33 8.30 6.12
C PHE A 97 -0.94 8.27 6.98
N PRO A 98 -0.87 8.74 8.25
CA PRO A 98 -2.00 8.68 9.20
C PRO A 98 -3.07 9.73 8.97
N GLU A 99 -2.78 10.81 8.24
CA GLU A 99 -3.68 11.91 8.03
C GLU A 99 -4.90 11.51 7.18
N ASP A 100 -6.02 12.22 7.39
CA ASP A 100 -7.21 12.09 6.56
C ASP A 100 -7.00 12.78 5.22
N VAL A 101 -6.65 12.01 4.22
CA VAL A 101 -6.33 12.53 2.89
C VAL A 101 -7.52 13.16 2.18
N LEU A 102 -8.77 12.75 2.50
CA LEU A 102 -9.98 13.29 1.85
C LEU A 102 -10.14 14.81 2.04
N GLN A 103 -9.49 15.39 3.06
CA GLN A 103 -9.44 16.84 3.25
C GLN A 103 -8.71 17.59 2.11
N LEU A 104 -7.96 16.91 1.25
CA LEU A 104 -7.29 17.50 0.11
C LEU A 104 -8.15 17.54 -1.17
N ASP A 105 -9.38 17.00 -1.15
CA ASP A 105 -10.25 16.91 -2.33
C ASP A 105 -10.62 18.29 -2.90
N ASP A 106 -11.03 19.23 -2.04
CA ASP A 106 -11.35 20.61 -2.48
C ASP A 106 -10.11 21.31 -3.07
N LEU A 107 -8.93 21.04 -2.51
CA LEU A 107 -7.68 21.57 -3.05
C LEU A 107 -7.39 20.98 -4.44
N ALA A 108 -7.57 19.67 -4.61
CA ALA A 108 -7.37 19.00 -5.90
C ALA A 108 -8.36 19.49 -6.96
N LYS A 109 -9.65 19.67 -6.61
CA LYS A 109 -10.66 20.27 -7.49
C LYS A 109 -10.31 21.71 -7.89
N LYS A 110 -9.88 22.53 -6.92
CA LYS A 110 -9.46 23.92 -7.16
C LYS A 110 -8.32 23.99 -8.17
N HIS A 111 -7.34 23.09 -8.06
CA HIS A 111 -6.19 23.05 -8.96
C HIS A 111 -6.44 22.21 -10.22
N LYS A 112 -7.66 21.65 -10.41
CA LYS A 112 -8.05 20.79 -11.54
C LYS A 112 -7.10 19.58 -11.71
N VAL A 113 -6.70 18.98 -10.60
CA VAL A 113 -5.78 17.84 -10.52
C VAL A 113 -6.57 16.54 -10.36
N THR A 114 -6.12 15.48 -11.01
CA THR A 114 -6.51 14.10 -10.71
C THR A 114 -5.49 13.54 -9.70
N ALA A 115 -5.92 13.31 -8.47
CA ALA A 115 -5.09 12.72 -7.43
C ALA A 115 -5.67 11.36 -7.02
N ILE A 116 -4.97 10.26 -7.32
CA ILE A 116 -5.32 8.91 -6.87
C ILE A 116 -4.41 8.55 -5.70
N MET A 117 -5.00 8.29 -4.54
CA MET A 117 -4.28 8.02 -3.31
C MET A 117 -4.39 6.54 -2.87
N ASP A 118 -3.55 6.11 -1.93
CA ASP A 118 -3.53 4.73 -1.41
C ASP A 118 -3.49 3.65 -2.53
N CYS A 119 -2.78 3.91 -3.63
CA CYS A 119 -2.86 3.10 -4.85
C CYS A 119 -1.81 1.97 -4.88
N GLY A 120 -1.82 1.11 -3.86
CA GLY A 120 -0.94 -0.06 -3.73
C GLY A 120 -1.67 -1.40 -3.92
N VAL A 121 -1.12 -2.46 -3.34
CA VAL A 121 -1.78 -3.77 -3.31
C VAL A 121 -2.94 -3.77 -2.31
N ALA A 122 -2.70 -3.29 -1.09
CA ALA A 122 -3.67 -3.12 0.00
C ALA A 122 -3.11 -2.09 1.03
N PRO A 123 -3.74 -0.93 1.19
CA PRO A 123 -4.84 -0.40 0.40
C PRO A 123 -4.47 -0.24 -1.09
N GLY A 124 -5.47 -0.28 -1.95
CA GLY A 124 -5.29 -0.13 -3.39
C GLY A 124 -6.14 -1.09 -4.20
N MET A 125 -5.56 -2.21 -4.65
CA MET A 125 -6.31 -3.20 -5.45
C MET A 125 -7.47 -3.81 -4.68
N SER A 126 -7.35 -4.05 -3.36
CA SER A 126 -8.46 -4.48 -2.52
C SER A 126 -9.65 -3.51 -2.59
N ASN A 127 -9.37 -2.22 -2.50
CA ASN A 127 -10.36 -1.16 -2.58
C ASN A 127 -10.97 -1.04 -3.98
N ALA A 128 -10.14 -1.06 -5.03
CA ALA A 128 -10.61 -0.97 -6.42
C ALA A 128 -11.53 -2.15 -6.79
N ILE A 129 -11.21 -3.37 -6.33
CA ILE A 129 -12.03 -4.55 -6.51
C ILE A 129 -13.38 -4.37 -5.81
N LEU A 130 -13.38 -3.90 -4.55
CA LEU A 130 -14.62 -3.60 -3.84
C LEU A 130 -15.46 -2.56 -4.57
N GLY A 131 -14.85 -1.45 -4.98
CA GLY A 131 -15.52 -0.39 -5.71
C GLY A 131 -16.23 -0.89 -6.97
N TYR A 132 -15.56 -1.76 -7.74
CA TYR A 132 -16.15 -2.40 -8.91
C TYR A 132 -17.39 -3.23 -8.56
N HIS A 133 -17.29 -4.11 -7.54
CA HIS A 133 -18.42 -4.97 -7.15
C HIS A 133 -19.58 -4.16 -6.59
N ASN A 134 -19.30 -3.08 -5.86
CA ASN A 134 -20.33 -2.20 -5.32
C ASN A 134 -21.16 -1.48 -6.41
N THR A 135 -20.69 -1.48 -7.67
CA THR A 135 -21.50 -1.01 -8.83
C THR A 135 -22.35 -2.11 -9.45
N LYS A 136 -22.17 -3.37 -9.07
CA LYS A 136 -22.81 -4.54 -9.70
C LYS A 136 -23.75 -5.29 -8.77
N MET A 137 -23.54 -5.18 -7.47
CA MET A 137 -24.28 -5.89 -6.45
C MET A 137 -24.45 -5.04 -5.19
N ILE A 138 -25.41 -5.44 -4.35
CA ILE A 138 -25.51 -4.92 -2.98
C ILE A 138 -24.49 -5.68 -2.15
N VAL A 139 -23.38 -5.05 -1.82
CA VAL A 139 -22.35 -5.65 -0.95
C VAL A 139 -22.81 -5.59 0.51
N GLU A 140 -22.88 -6.74 1.17
CA GLU A 140 -23.23 -6.86 2.59
C GLU A 140 -21.98 -7.03 3.46
N ASP A 141 -21.03 -7.87 2.99
CA ASP A 141 -19.79 -8.16 3.70
C ASP A 141 -18.58 -7.98 2.79
N PHE A 142 -17.57 -7.32 3.31
CA PHE A 142 -16.26 -7.17 2.69
C PHE A 142 -15.16 -7.49 3.70
N GLU A 143 -14.33 -8.44 3.36
CA GLU A 143 -13.15 -8.77 4.16
C GLU A 143 -11.94 -9.03 3.28
N PHE A 144 -10.78 -8.61 3.74
CA PHE A 144 -9.55 -9.00 3.08
C PHE A 144 -8.42 -9.26 4.06
N TYR A 145 -7.51 -10.11 3.60
CA TYR A 145 -6.33 -10.56 4.31
C TYR A 145 -5.13 -10.33 3.42
N VAL A 146 -4.08 -9.70 3.93
CA VAL A 146 -2.88 -9.41 3.15
C VAL A 146 -1.62 -9.63 3.98
N GLY A 147 -0.57 -10.16 3.35
CA GLY A 147 0.73 -10.32 3.99
C GLY A 147 1.86 -10.34 2.99
N GLY A 148 2.98 -9.74 3.38
CA GLY A 148 4.27 -9.90 2.73
C GLY A 148 5.20 -10.65 3.70
N LEU A 149 5.74 -11.79 3.28
CA LEU A 149 6.44 -12.72 4.17
C LEU A 149 7.70 -13.28 3.50
N PRO A 150 8.80 -13.46 4.25
CA PRO A 150 9.99 -14.10 3.72
C PRO A 150 9.69 -15.56 3.36
N GLN A 151 10.27 -16.05 2.26
CA GLN A 151 10.19 -17.47 1.92
C GLN A 151 11.04 -18.33 2.87
N ILE A 152 12.14 -17.77 3.38
CA ILE A 152 13.02 -18.44 4.35
C ILE A 152 12.63 -17.97 5.75
N ARG A 153 12.15 -18.90 6.57
CA ARG A 153 11.66 -18.63 7.93
C ARG A 153 12.81 -18.68 8.92
N THR A 154 13.28 -17.52 9.37
CA THR A 154 14.39 -17.43 10.36
C THR A 154 13.83 -17.06 11.73
N LEU A 155 14.11 -17.90 12.72
CA LEU A 155 13.73 -17.65 14.12
C LEU A 155 14.47 -16.40 14.67
N PRO A 156 13.91 -15.69 15.66
CA PRO A 156 12.66 -16.03 16.39
C PRO A 156 11.39 -15.58 15.66
N PHE A 157 11.42 -14.46 14.92
CA PHE A 157 10.21 -13.83 14.39
C PHE A 157 9.69 -14.44 13.09
N GLN A 158 10.54 -15.15 12.33
CA GLN A 158 10.17 -15.66 11.01
C GLN A 158 9.62 -14.57 10.09
N TYR A 159 10.11 -13.37 10.25
CA TYR A 159 9.60 -12.17 9.59
C TYR A 159 10.72 -11.28 9.05
N LYS A 160 10.48 -10.73 7.88
CA LYS A 160 11.22 -9.63 7.26
C LYS A 160 10.22 -8.64 6.72
N ALA A 161 10.50 -7.34 6.88
CA ALA A 161 9.62 -6.28 6.42
C ALA A 161 9.84 -6.02 4.92
N PRO A 162 8.87 -6.35 4.06
CA PRO A 162 8.98 -6.17 2.61
C PRO A 162 8.68 -4.73 2.15
N PHE A 163 8.43 -3.83 3.09
CA PHE A 163 8.25 -2.39 2.91
C PHE A 163 8.89 -1.65 4.08
N SER A 164 8.56 -0.37 4.28
CA SER A 164 9.13 0.45 5.35
C SER A 164 8.97 -0.20 6.74
N PRO A 165 10.04 -0.63 7.41
CA PRO A 165 9.93 -1.31 8.70
C PRO A 165 9.33 -0.45 9.83
N ILE A 166 9.42 0.88 9.71
CA ILE A 166 8.79 1.79 10.68
C ILE A 166 7.26 1.76 10.54
N ASP A 167 6.75 1.66 9.30
CA ASP A 167 5.32 1.56 9.04
C ASP A 167 4.75 0.22 9.54
N VAL A 168 5.57 -0.84 9.51
CA VAL A 168 5.21 -2.14 10.12
C VAL A 168 4.99 -2.02 11.63
N ILE A 169 5.81 -1.25 12.35
CA ILE A 169 5.65 -1.04 13.79
C ILE A 169 4.34 -0.29 14.09
N GLU A 170 3.92 0.63 13.23
CA GLU A 170 2.64 1.32 13.36
C GLU A 170 1.45 0.35 13.35
N GLU A 171 1.52 -0.77 12.61
CA GLU A 171 0.47 -1.79 12.59
C GLU A 171 0.23 -2.43 13.97
N TYR A 172 1.21 -2.41 14.88
CA TYR A 172 1.12 -3.05 16.20
C TYR A 172 0.61 -2.15 17.30
N ILE A 173 0.62 -0.84 17.08
CA ILE A 173 0.23 0.16 18.07
C ILE A 173 -1.06 0.89 17.71
N ARG A 174 -1.32 1.09 16.43
CA ARG A 174 -2.51 1.82 15.96
C ARG A 174 -3.77 0.94 16.11
N PRO A 175 -4.82 1.44 16.80
CA PRO A 175 -6.09 0.71 16.87
C PRO A 175 -6.69 0.50 15.48
N ALA A 176 -7.23 -0.68 15.25
CA ALA A 176 -7.89 -1.05 13.99
C ALA A 176 -9.34 -0.55 13.97
N ARG A 177 -9.75 0.05 12.86
CA ARG A 177 -11.12 0.49 12.62
C ARG A 177 -11.81 -0.48 11.67
N PHE A 178 -12.97 -0.99 12.09
CA PHE A 178 -13.79 -1.92 11.34
C PHE A 178 -15.20 -1.36 11.18
N VAL A 179 -16.00 -2.01 10.36
CA VAL A 179 -17.45 -1.75 10.29
C VAL A 179 -18.17 -3.04 10.67
N GLU A 180 -19.00 -2.96 11.70
CA GLU A 180 -19.85 -4.06 12.16
C GLU A 180 -21.30 -3.56 12.27
N ASN A 181 -22.23 -4.26 11.61
CA ASN A 181 -23.65 -3.86 11.56
C ASN A 181 -23.86 -2.40 11.11
N GLY A 182 -23.08 -1.95 10.12
CA GLY A 182 -23.14 -0.59 9.58
C GLY A 182 -22.54 0.51 10.48
N LYS A 183 -21.86 0.14 11.56
CA LYS A 183 -21.25 1.08 12.50
C LYS A 183 -19.74 0.90 12.57
N THR A 184 -19.00 1.99 12.59
CA THR A 184 -17.55 1.93 12.82
C THR A 184 -17.29 1.48 14.27
N VAL A 185 -16.49 0.44 14.41
CA VAL A 185 -15.98 -0.07 15.68
C VAL A 185 -14.47 0.04 15.73
N ILE A 186 -13.93 0.24 16.93
CA ILE A 186 -12.48 0.33 17.16
C ILE A 186 -12.06 -0.90 17.96
N LYS A 187 -11.06 -1.62 17.44
CA LYS A 187 -10.50 -2.81 18.09
C LYS A 187 -9.01 -2.58 18.39
N PRO A 188 -8.47 -3.20 19.43
CA PRO A 188 -7.02 -3.14 19.68
C PRO A 188 -6.25 -3.70 18.48
N ALA A 189 -5.10 -3.12 18.18
CA ALA A 189 -4.15 -3.75 17.27
C ALA A 189 -3.75 -5.15 17.80
N LEU A 190 -3.46 -6.08 16.90
CA LEU A 190 -3.10 -7.48 17.20
C LEU A 190 -4.23 -8.33 17.82
N SER A 191 -5.47 -7.83 17.83
CA SER A 191 -6.62 -8.58 18.37
C SER A 191 -7.27 -9.51 17.33
N ASP A 192 -8.24 -10.30 17.78
CA ASP A 192 -9.07 -11.20 16.98
C ASP A 192 -8.27 -12.08 16.01
N THR A 193 -7.24 -12.73 16.54
CA THR A 193 -6.38 -13.62 15.75
C THR A 193 -7.16 -14.82 15.25
N GLU A 194 -6.87 -15.23 14.00
CA GLU A 194 -7.43 -16.43 13.39
C GLU A 194 -6.41 -17.12 12.48
N LEU A 195 -6.48 -18.43 12.40
CA LEU A 195 -5.65 -19.23 11.51
C LEU A 195 -6.38 -19.44 10.19
N ILE A 196 -5.69 -19.15 9.08
CA ILE A 196 -6.26 -19.26 7.72
C ILE A 196 -5.33 -20.13 6.89
N GLU A 197 -5.93 -21.11 6.22
CA GLU A 197 -5.20 -21.99 5.32
C GLU A 197 -5.12 -21.39 3.91
N PHE A 198 -3.92 -21.45 3.32
CA PHE A 198 -3.64 -21.03 1.96
C PHE A 198 -2.95 -22.16 1.19
N GLU A 199 -3.48 -22.49 0.02
CA GLU A 199 -2.99 -23.60 -0.82
C GLU A 199 -1.48 -23.57 -1.06
N ASN A 200 -0.91 -22.37 -1.27
CA ASN A 200 0.49 -22.22 -1.69
C ASN A 200 1.49 -22.05 -0.54
N VAL A 201 1.00 -21.82 0.69
CA VAL A 201 1.84 -21.41 1.83
C VAL A 201 1.59 -22.26 3.06
N GLY A 202 0.41 -22.90 3.18
CA GLY A 202 -0.08 -23.51 4.40
C GLY A 202 -0.75 -22.49 5.32
N THR A 203 -0.76 -22.77 6.61
CA THR A 203 -1.45 -21.96 7.61
C THR A 203 -0.71 -20.66 7.90
N LEU A 204 -1.42 -19.53 7.80
CA LEU A 204 -1.00 -18.22 8.29
C LEU A 204 -1.92 -17.75 9.41
N GLU A 205 -1.41 -16.86 10.24
CA GLU A 205 -2.13 -16.22 11.33
C GLU A 205 -2.49 -14.79 10.94
N ALA A 206 -3.80 -14.48 10.98
CA ALA A 206 -4.34 -13.17 10.68
C ALA A 206 -4.65 -12.40 11.97
N PHE A 207 -4.46 -11.10 11.97
CA PHE A 207 -4.75 -10.21 13.09
C PHE A 207 -5.25 -8.84 12.62
N ASN A 208 -5.99 -8.15 13.47
CA ASN A 208 -6.58 -6.85 13.17
C ASN A 208 -5.53 -5.77 12.97
N THR A 209 -5.62 -5.09 11.82
CA THR A 209 -4.86 -3.88 11.47
C THR A 209 -5.78 -2.80 10.89
N ASP A 210 -5.29 -1.55 10.80
CA ASP A 210 -6.10 -0.39 10.36
C ASP A 210 -6.02 -0.17 8.84
N GLY A 211 -6.30 -1.21 8.05
CA GLY A 211 -6.14 -1.20 6.60
C GLY A 211 -7.38 -0.82 5.79
N LEU A 212 -8.57 -0.65 6.40
CA LEU A 212 -9.77 -0.22 5.67
C LEU A 212 -9.67 1.22 5.13
N ARG A 213 -8.97 2.11 5.83
CA ARG A 213 -8.63 3.47 5.38
C ARG A 213 -9.84 4.27 4.91
N SER A 214 -9.83 4.67 3.62
CA SER A 214 -10.90 5.45 2.98
C SER A 214 -12.26 4.74 3.02
N LEU A 215 -12.28 3.42 2.92
CA LEU A 215 -13.52 2.62 2.83
C LEU A 215 -14.50 2.91 3.96
N ILE A 216 -14.02 3.18 5.16
CA ILE A 216 -14.87 3.52 6.33
C ILE A 216 -15.75 4.74 6.05
N LYS A 217 -15.26 5.69 5.26
CA LYS A 217 -15.96 6.94 4.94
C LYS A 217 -16.67 6.90 3.59
N THR A 218 -16.16 6.14 2.66
CA THR A 218 -16.61 6.15 1.26
C THR A 218 -17.62 5.05 0.94
N MET A 219 -17.65 3.96 1.73
CA MET A 219 -18.52 2.81 1.50
C MET A 219 -19.59 2.66 2.59
N LYS A 220 -20.81 2.31 2.16
CA LYS A 220 -21.92 1.99 3.06
C LYS A 220 -22.20 0.50 3.00
N ILE A 221 -21.39 -0.28 3.72
CA ILE A 221 -21.44 -1.74 3.75
C ILE A 221 -21.68 -2.18 5.19
N THR A 222 -22.47 -3.24 5.37
CA THR A 222 -22.88 -3.70 6.70
C THR A 222 -21.70 -4.17 7.53
N ASN A 223 -20.78 -4.95 6.93
CA ASN A 223 -19.60 -5.43 7.64
C ASN A 223 -18.36 -5.27 6.75
N MET A 224 -17.31 -4.66 7.31
CA MET A 224 -16.01 -4.54 6.65
C MET A 224 -14.89 -4.81 7.64
N LYS A 225 -13.96 -5.67 7.29
CA LYS A 225 -12.73 -5.92 8.07
C LYS A 225 -11.51 -6.11 7.18
N GLU A 226 -10.37 -5.76 7.75
CA GLU A 226 -9.06 -6.02 7.19
C GLU A 226 -8.17 -6.69 8.23
N LYS A 227 -7.34 -7.65 7.82
CA LYS A 227 -6.36 -8.28 8.68
C LYS A 227 -5.03 -8.49 7.97
N THR A 228 -3.96 -8.24 8.68
CA THR A 228 -2.61 -8.57 8.23
C THR A 228 -2.28 -10.02 8.54
N LEU A 229 -1.52 -10.66 7.65
CA LEU A 229 -1.10 -12.05 7.75
C LEU A 229 0.37 -12.16 8.18
N ARG A 230 0.66 -13.09 9.10
CA ARG A 230 2.01 -13.47 9.50
C ARG A 230 2.09 -15.00 9.65
N TYR A 231 3.30 -15.53 9.85
CA TYR A 231 3.46 -16.92 10.24
C TYR A 231 2.94 -17.15 11.66
N PRO A 232 2.33 -18.32 11.96
CA PRO A 232 1.80 -18.61 13.29
C PRO A 232 2.84 -18.46 14.40
N GLY A 233 2.42 -17.86 15.52
CA GLY A 233 3.27 -17.57 16.68
C GLY A 233 3.97 -16.22 16.65
N TYR A 234 3.97 -15.51 15.51
CA TYR A 234 4.53 -14.16 15.42
C TYR A 234 3.79 -13.16 16.31
N ILE A 235 2.48 -13.24 16.33
CA ILE A 235 1.63 -12.29 17.04
C ILE A 235 1.85 -12.36 18.54
N ASP A 236 2.06 -13.57 19.09
CA ASP A 236 2.33 -13.74 20.51
C ASP A 236 3.66 -13.10 20.92
N GLN A 237 4.67 -13.18 20.06
CA GLN A 237 5.96 -12.51 20.29
C GLN A 237 5.82 -10.99 20.31
N ILE A 238 5.02 -10.43 19.40
CA ILE A 238 4.79 -8.97 19.34
C ILE A 238 3.92 -8.52 20.53
N LYS A 239 2.91 -9.29 20.92
CA LYS A 239 2.11 -9.02 22.13
C LYS A 239 2.98 -9.01 23.37
N LEU A 240 3.89 -9.99 23.52
CA LEU A 240 4.84 -10.04 24.63
C LEU A 240 5.64 -8.73 24.69
N LEU A 241 6.24 -8.29 23.60
CA LEU A 241 6.98 -7.01 23.57
C LEU A 241 6.10 -5.83 23.93
N LYS A 242 4.86 -5.80 23.42
CA LYS A 242 3.88 -4.74 23.70
C LYS A 242 3.51 -4.68 25.18
N ASP A 243 3.19 -5.82 25.78
CA ASP A 243 2.76 -5.93 27.19
C ASP A 243 3.87 -5.57 28.17
N TYR A 244 5.13 -5.83 27.80
CA TYR A 244 6.30 -5.39 28.56
C TYR A 244 6.70 -3.93 28.30
N GLY A 245 5.96 -3.19 27.48
CA GLY A 245 6.14 -1.75 27.29
C GLY A 245 7.18 -1.35 26.25
N PHE A 246 7.71 -2.29 25.45
CA PHE A 246 8.71 -1.98 24.42
C PHE A 246 8.19 -1.04 23.33
N PHE A 247 6.88 -0.94 23.10
CA PHE A 247 6.26 -0.02 22.15
C PHE A 247 5.68 1.25 22.79
N GLN A 248 6.02 1.54 24.07
CA GLN A 248 5.57 2.77 24.73
C GLN A 248 6.24 4.00 24.13
N THR A 249 5.42 5.04 23.92
CA THR A 249 5.86 6.36 23.43
C THR A 249 6.21 7.33 24.54
N LYS A 250 5.77 7.03 25.78
CA LYS A 250 6.11 7.81 26.96
C LYS A 250 7.58 7.61 27.30
N GLU A 251 8.30 8.69 27.57
CA GLU A 251 9.68 8.66 28.00
C GLU A 251 9.84 7.99 29.36
N ILE A 252 10.89 7.20 29.51
CA ILE A 252 11.38 6.61 30.75
C ILE A 252 12.81 7.11 30.99
N GLU A 253 13.17 7.28 32.26
CA GLU A 253 14.53 7.68 32.63
C GLU A 253 15.42 6.46 32.82
N ILE A 254 16.56 6.45 32.15
CA ILE A 254 17.62 5.43 32.32
C ILE A 254 18.94 6.19 32.46
N ASP A 255 19.57 6.07 33.61
CA ASP A 255 20.86 6.71 33.93
C ASP A 255 20.88 8.21 33.60
N GLY A 256 19.81 8.93 33.98
CA GLY A 256 19.66 10.38 33.74
C GLY A 256 19.34 10.79 32.31
N LYS A 257 19.06 9.83 31.40
CA LYS A 257 18.66 10.10 30.03
C LYS A 257 17.19 9.75 29.82
N GLN A 258 16.45 10.62 29.18
CA GLN A 258 15.07 10.35 28.77
C GLN A 258 15.09 9.56 27.46
N ILE A 259 14.45 8.39 27.45
CA ILE A 259 14.40 7.48 26.30
C ILE A 259 12.96 7.03 26.10
N ARG A 260 12.48 7.11 24.86
CA ARG A 260 11.21 6.47 24.50
C ARG A 260 11.49 4.99 24.15
N PRO A 261 10.86 4.02 24.84
CA PRO A 261 11.09 2.59 24.58
C PRO A 261 10.89 2.21 23.11
N ILE A 262 9.89 2.79 22.44
CA ILE A 262 9.61 2.54 21.03
C ILE A 262 10.79 2.91 20.10
N ASP A 263 11.56 3.96 20.42
CA ASP A 263 12.67 4.38 19.56
C ASP A 263 13.81 3.35 19.59
N LEU A 264 14.13 2.84 20.79
CA LEU A 264 15.11 1.77 20.94
C LEU A 264 14.63 0.48 20.28
N THR A 265 13.39 0.07 20.57
CA THR A 265 12.77 -1.14 20.00
C THR A 265 12.75 -1.10 18.49
N SER A 266 12.29 0.01 17.92
CA SER A 266 12.27 0.21 16.45
C SER A 266 13.66 0.06 15.85
N LYS A 267 14.68 0.68 16.46
CA LYS A 267 16.05 0.59 15.95
C LYS A 267 16.59 -0.84 15.97
N LEU A 268 16.28 -1.62 17.02
CA LEU A 268 16.70 -3.01 17.15
C LEU A 268 15.95 -3.91 16.16
N LEU A 269 14.62 -3.80 16.08
CA LEU A 269 13.79 -4.62 15.21
C LEU A 269 14.05 -4.32 13.72
N ILE A 270 14.12 -3.04 13.34
CA ILE A 270 14.38 -2.63 11.96
C ILE A 270 15.69 -3.21 11.45
N SER A 271 16.75 -3.22 12.27
CA SER A 271 18.04 -3.79 11.89
C SER A 271 17.97 -5.29 11.57
N LYS A 272 17.00 -6.02 12.14
CA LYS A 272 16.80 -7.47 11.95
C LYS A 272 15.73 -7.79 10.91
N TRP A 273 14.72 -6.93 10.79
CA TRP A 273 13.60 -7.14 9.90
C TRP A 273 13.80 -6.56 8.50
N LYS A 274 14.81 -5.72 8.30
CA LYS A 274 15.11 -5.21 6.96
C LYS A 274 15.25 -6.38 5.99
N LEU A 275 14.44 -6.36 4.95
CA LEU A 275 14.56 -7.27 3.82
C LEU A 275 15.70 -6.76 2.92
N GLU A 276 16.66 -7.61 2.59
CA GLU A 276 17.68 -7.26 1.61
C GLU A 276 17.14 -7.43 0.18
N ASP A 277 17.79 -6.80 -0.80
CA ASP A 277 17.25 -6.75 -2.16
C ASP A 277 17.17 -8.12 -2.86
N ASP A 278 17.99 -9.10 -2.42
CA ASP A 278 18.06 -10.47 -2.94
C ASP A 278 17.37 -11.52 -2.06
N GLU A 279 16.79 -11.09 -0.94
CA GLU A 279 16.04 -12.00 -0.06
C GLU A 279 14.69 -12.37 -0.67
N PRO A 280 14.44 -13.67 -0.94
CA PRO A 280 13.19 -14.10 -1.52
C PRO A 280 12.02 -13.97 -0.52
N GLU A 281 10.97 -13.31 -0.95
CA GLU A 281 9.73 -13.14 -0.21
C GLU A 281 8.52 -13.39 -1.13
N PHE A 282 7.33 -13.37 -0.58
CA PHE A 282 6.08 -13.44 -1.32
C PHE A 282 5.04 -12.49 -0.75
N THR A 283 4.11 -12.08 -1.61
CA THR A 283 2.91 -11.36 -1.23
C THR A 283 1.71 -12.28 -1.44
N ILE A 284 0.87 -12.34 -0.42
CA ILE A 284 -0.38 -13.09 -0.47
C ILE A 284 -1.55 -12.18 -0.06
N MET A 285 -2.65 -12.26 -0.79
CA MET A 285 -3.87 -11.53 -0.46
C MET A 285 -5.08 -12.37 -0.80
N LYS A 286 -6.07 -12.35 0.08
CA LYS A 286 -7.39 -12.93 -0.13
C LYS A 286 -8.46 -11.90 0.15
N ILE A 287 -9.33 -11.65 -0.82
CA ILE A 287 -10.44 -10.70 -0.71
C ILE A 287 -11.74 -11.50 -0.85
N ILE A 288 -12.67 -11.27 0.05
CA ILE A 288 -13.98 -11.91 0.06
C ILE A 288 -15.05 -10.84 0.04
N ILE A 289 -15.94 -10.91 -0.95
CA ILE A 289 -17.05 -9.97 -1.12
C ILE A 289 -18.33 -10.79 -1.17
N SER A 290 -19.24 -10.58 -0.23
CA SER A 290 -20.52 -11.27 -0.18
C SER A 290 -21.67 -10.27 -0.24
N GLY A 291 -22.79 -10.69 -0.82
CA GLY A 291 -23.97 -9.84 -0.92
C GLY A 291 -24.98 -10.36 -1.94
N ILE A 292 -25.76 -9.45 -2.52
CA ILE A 292 -26.88 -9.79 -3.42
C ILE A 292 -26.60 -9.23 -4.82
N GLU A 293 -26.57 -10.11 -5.82
CA GLU A 293 -26.45 -9.80 -7.24
C GLU A 293 -27.61 -10.46 -8.00
N ASN A 294 -28.45 -9.68 -8.71
CA ASN A 294 -29.61 -10.17 -9.42
C ASN A 294 -30.54 -11.07 -8.55
N ASP A 295 -30.85 -10.60 -7.35
CA ASP A 295 -31.68 -11.25 -6.33
C ASP A 295 -31.13 -12.58 -5.80
N LYS A 296 -29.87 -12.89 -6.06
CA LYS A 296 -29.20 -14.10 -5.56
C LYS A 296 -28.08 -13.73 -4.59
N LYS A 297 -27.93 -14.52 -3.53
CA LYS A 297 -26.76 -14.42 -2.66
C LYS A 297 -25.53 -14.95 -3.39
N VAL A 298 -24.51 -14.11 -3.47
CA VAL A 298 -23.26 -14.43 -4.15
C VAL A 298 -22.07 -14.13 -3.27
N LYS A 299 -21.00 -14.88 -3.49
CA LYS A 299 -19.69 -14.66 -2.87
C LYS A 299 -18.61 -14.66 -3.94
N TYR A 300 -17.87 -13.57 -4.03
CA TYR A 300 -16.67 -13.44 -4.85
C TYR A 300 -15.43 -13.60 -3.95
N ILE A 301 -14.47 -14.38 -4.41
CA ILE A 301 -13.17 -14.56 -3.74
C ILE A 301 -12.10 -14.24 -4.76
N TYR A 302 -11.23 -13.29 -4.42
CA TYR A 302 -10.02 -12.97 -5.17
C TYR A 302 -8.83 -13.46 -4.37
N GLU A 303 -7.91 -14.14 -5.03
CA GLU A 303 -6.68 -14.63 -4.41
C GLU A 303 -5.48 -14.17 -5.25
N LEU A 304 -4.54 -13.51 -4.59
CA LEU A 304 -3.24 -13.13 -5.11
C LEU A 304 -2.17 -13.93 -4.38
N PHE A 305 -1.28 -14.53 -5.15
CA PHE A 305 -0.02 -15.09 -4.65
C PHE A 305 1.08 -14.76 -5.64
N ASP A 306 1.98 -13.87 -5.25
CA ASP A 306 3.14 -13.47 -6.04
C ASP A 306 4.42 -13.72 -5.24
N LYS A 307 5.52 -13.99 -5.93
CA LYS A 307 6.83 -14.26 -5.36
C LYS A 307 7.87 -13.30 -5.89
N PHE A 308 8.99 -13.20 -5.17
CA PHE A 308 10.21 -12.55 -5.64
C PHE A 308 10.54 -12.97 -7.06
N ASP A 309 10.74 -12.00 -7.93
CA ASP A 309 11.10 -12.25 -9.33
C ASP A 309 12.63 -12.34 -9.48
N THR A 310 13.11 -13.55 -9.63
CA THR A 310 14.55 -13.83 -9.78
C THR A 310 15.16 -13.28 -11.07
N LYS A 311 14.36 -12.98 -12.12
CA LYS A 311 14.85 -12.42 -13.38
C LYS A 311 15.14 -10.94 -13.26
N THR A 312 14.24 -10.20 -12.61
CA THR A 312 14.35 -8.75 -12.42
C THR A 312 14.94 -8.38 -11.06
N GLN A 313 15.20 -9.35 -10.20
CA GLN A 313 15.65 -9.16 -8.81
C GLN A 313 14.75 -8.16 -8.06
N THR A 314 13.42 -8.35 -8.23
CA THR A 314 12.42 -7.45 -7.66
C THR A 314 11.53 -8.19 -6.68
N SER A 315 11.40 -7.64 -5.48
CA SER A 315 10.55 -8.21 -4.43
C SER A 315 9.07 -8.23 -4.85
N SER A 316 8.33 -9.24 -4.38
CA SER A 316 6.91 -9.38 -4.67
C SER A 316 6.11 -8.19 -4.17
N MET A 317 6.40 -7.67 -2.97
CA MET A 317 5.71 -6.49 -2.44
C MET A 317 5.96 -5.26 -3.31
N ALA A 318 7.18 -5.08 -3.80
CA ALA A 318 7.49 -3.96 -4.70
C ALA A 318 6.78 -4.11 -6.05
N ARG A 319 6.64 -5.34 -6.57
CA ARG A 319 5.90 -5.64 -7.80
C ARG A 319 4.41 -5.41 -7.63
N THR A 320 3.80 -6.05 -6.64
CA THR A 320 2.33 -6.01 -6.42
C THR A 320 1.85 -4.62 -6.08
N THR A 321 2.57 -3.88 -5.23
CA THR A 321 2.27 -2.48 -4.90
C THR A 321 2.62 -1.55 -6.05
N GLY A 322 3.82 -1.68 -6.60
CA GLY A 322 4.31 -0.79 -7.66
C GLY A 322 3.50 -0.91 -8.95
N TYR A 323 3.12 -2.13 -9.35
CA TYR A 323 2.37 -2.31 -10.60
C TYR A 323 0.87 -2.00 -10.46
N ALA A 324 0.33 -2.01 -9.24
CA ALA A 324 -0.96 -1.40 -8.97
C ALA A 324 -0.90 0.12 -9.22
N CYS A 325 0.12 0.79 -8.68
CA CYS A 325 0.37 2.21 -8.90
C CYS A 325 0.57 2.54 -10.38
N THR A 326 1.50 1.83 -11.08
CA THR A 326 1.77 2.12 -12.49
C THR A 326 0.57 1.85 -13.38
N SER A 327 -0.30 0.90 -13.03
CA SER A 327 -1.56 0.70 -13.74
C SER A 327 -2.50 1.92 -13.64
N ALA A 328 -2.57 2.55 -12.47
CA ALA A 328 -3.34 3.77 -12.28
C ALA A 328 -2.71 4.98 -13.00
N VAL A 329 -1.38 5.08 -13.02
CA VAL A 329 -0.67 6.08 -13.84
C VAL A 329 -1.08 5.97 -15.30
N GLU A 330 -1.11 4.76 -15.86
CA GLU A 330 -1.53 4.52 -17.24
C GLU A 330 -3.02 4.86 -17.46
N LEU A 331 -3.90 4.65 -16.47
CA LEU A 331 -5.30 5.08 -16.58
C LEU A 331 -5.41 6.60 -16.75
N VAL A 332 -4.65 7.37 -15.98
CA VAL A 332 -4.67 8.83 -16.03
C VAL A 332 -4.05 9.31 -17.34
N LEU A 333 -2.85 8.86 -17.69
CA LEU A 333 -2.13 9.32 -18.89
C LEU A 333 -2.84 8.97 -20.20
N ASN A 334 -3.55 7.84 -20.24
CA ASN A 334 -4.30 7.42 -21.42
C ASN A 334 -5.74 7.97 -21.48
N GLY A 335 -6.11 8.86 -20.55
CA GLY A 335 -7.45 9.46 -20.51
C GLY A 335 -8.58 8.48 -20.14
N ASN A 336 -8.25 7.33 -19.52
CA ASN A 336 -9.27 6.39 -19.05
C ASN A 336 -9.87 6.81 -17.70
N TYR A 337 -9.15 7.63 -16.95
CA TYR A 337 -9.61 8.28 -15.73
C TYR A 337 -9.25 9.76 -15.78
N THR A 338 -10.27 10.63 -15.94
CA THR A 338 -10.11 12.07 -16.20
C THR A 338 -10.76 12.97 -15.17
N GLU A 339 -11.37 12.41 -14.14
CA GLU A 339 -12.05 13.17 -13.11
C GLU A 339 -11.06 14.03 -12.32
N LYS A 340 -11.50 15.22 -11.91
CA LYS A 340 -10.67 16.17 -11.17
C LYS A 340 -11.12 16.23 -9.71
N GLY A 341 -10.19 16.01 -8.82
CA GLY A 341 -10.38 15.85 -7.38
C GLY A 341 -9.40 14.83 -6.80
N LEU A 342 -9.68 14.39 -5.58
CA LEU A 342 -8.91 13.35 -4.91
C LEU A 342 -9.76 12.07 -4.81
N PHE A 343 -9.20 10.96 -5.27
CA PHE A 343 -9.92 9.72 -5.45
C PHE A 343 -9.17 8.55 -4.78
N PRO A 344 -9.78 7.93 -3.76
CA PRO A 344 -9.33 6.61 -3.31
C PRO A 344 -9.64 5.54 -4.37
N PRO A 345 -8.93 4.38 -4.33
CA PRO A 345 -8.98 3.37 -5.38
C PRO A 345 -10.36 2.76 -5.60
N GLU A 346 -11.23 2.73 -4.60
CA GLU A 346 -12.62 2.26 -4.74
C GLU A 346 -13.42 3.09 -5.76
N PHE A 347 -13.16 4.39 -5.86
CA PHE A 347 -13.82 5.23 -6.88
C PHE A 347 -13.22 4.99 -8.27
N VAL A 348 -11.92 4.72 -8.34
CA VAL A 348 -11.27 4.34 -9.60
C VAL A 348 -11.80 3.00 -10.09
N GLY A 349 -11.89 2.00 -9.22
CA GLY A 349 -12.41 0.66 -9.55
C GLY A 349 -13.88 0.66 -9.95
N ALA A 350 -14.68 1.57 -9.39
CA ALA A 350 -16.09 1.73 -9.74
C ALA A 350 -16.31 2.37 -11.13
N LYS A 351 -15.27 3.00 -11.71
CA LYS A 351 -15.42 3.78 -12.94
C LYS A 351 -15.15 2.93 -14.18
N ASN A 352 -16.17 2.81 -15.07
CA ASN A 352 -16.04 2.15 -16.38
C ASN A 352 -15.30 0.81 -16.31
N ASP A 353 -14.27 0.64 -17.18
CA ASP A 353 -13.40 -0.56 -17.23
C ASP A 353 -12.06 -0.38 -16.50
N CYS A 354 -11.96 0.61 -15.59
CA CYS A 354 -10.69 0.90 -14.92
C CYS A 354 -10.12 -0.31 -14.19
N LEU A 355 -10.93 -1.02 -13.37
CA LEU A 355 -10.46 -2.24 -12.70
C LEU A 355 -9.98 -3.29 -13.70
N LYS A 356 -10.72 -3.54 -14.79
CA LYS A 356 -10.32 -4.53 -15.80
C LYS A 356 -8.97 -4.16 -16.43
N LYS A 357 -8.76 -2.87 -16.72
CA LYS A 357 -7.49 -2.36 -17.28
C LYS A 357 -6.35 -2.51 -16.27
N MET A 358 -6.58 -2.19 -14.99
CA MET A 358 -5.58 -2.40 -13.92
C MET A 358 -5.21 -3.87 -13.77
N LEU A 359 -6.18 -4.78 -13.76
CA LEU A 359 -5.93 -6.21 -13.68
C LEU A 359 -5.19 -6.75 -14.92
N ALA A 360 -5.55 -6.28 -16.12
CA ALA A 360 -4.86 -6.66 -17.36
C ALA A 360 -3.40 -6.17 -17.36
N TYR A 361 -3.17 -4.91 -16.96
CA TYR A 361 -1.83 -4.33 -16.84
C TYR A 361 -0.92 -5.13 -15.89
N GLN A 362 -1.46 -5.55 -14.74
CA GLN A 362 -0.74 -6.35 -13.77
C GLN A 362 -0.51 -7.77 -14.27
N LYS A 363 -1.50 -8.37 -14.96
CA LYS A 363 -1.38 -9.70 -15.57
C LYS A 363 -0.25 -9.76 -16.60
N ASP A 364 -0.06 -8.71 -17.41
CA ASP A 364 1.05 -8.59 -18.36
C ASP A 364 2.44 -8.58 -17.66
N ARG A 365 2.44 -8.37 -16.35
CA ARG A 365 3.61 -8.39 -15.46
C ARG A 365 3.64 -9.62 -14.55
N ASN A 366 2.84 -10.63 -14.89
CA ASN A 366 2.68 -11.89 -14.15
C ASN A 366 2.10 -11.72 -12.73
N ILE A 367 1.42 -10.61 -12.42
CA ILE A 367 0.65 -10.44 -11.19
C ILE A 367 -0.79 -10.86 -11.48
N ILE A 368 -1.20 -11.99 -10.95
CA ILE A 368 -2.46 -12.65 -11.32
C ILE A 368 -3.38 -12.75 -10.10
N TYR A 369 -4.56 -12.17 -10.22
CA TYR A 369 -5.66 -12.36 -9.27
C TYR A 369 -6.55 -13.52 -9.77
N LYS A 370 -6.53 -14.65 -9.05
CA LYS A 370 -7.47 -15.74 -9.27
C LYS A 370 -8.83 -15.34 -8.70
N VAL A 371 -9.88 -15.52 -9.50
CA VAL A 371 -11.24 -15.12 -9.09
C VAL A 371 -12.14 -16.34 -9.12
N SER A 372 -12.87 -16.54 -8.05
CA SER A 372 -13.96 -17.52 -8.00
C SER A 372 -15.27 -16.85 -7.56
N ARG A 373 -16.39 -17.33 -8.12
CA ARG A 373 -17.75 -16.90 -7.79
C ARG A 373 -18.55 -18.10 -7.32
N LYS A 374 -19.22 -17.96 -6.20
CA LYS A 374 -20.14 -18.99 -5.66
C LYS A 374 -21.52 -18.37 -5.52
N GLU A 375 -22.55 -19.09 -5.90
CA GLU A 375 -23.95 -18.79 -5.59
C GLU A 375 -24.36 -19.70 -4.42
N ASN A 376 -25.02 -19.12 -3.42
CA ASN A 376 -25.58 -19.85 -2.27
C ASN A 376 -27.09 -20.03 -2.43
#